data_e1c0f9c3672f55a89baf9fb5b135161c
#
_entry.id   e1c0f9c3672f55a89baf9fb5b135161c
#
_cell.length_a   1.000
_cell.length_b   1.000
_cell.length_c   1.000
_cell.angle_alpha   90.00
_cell.angle_beta   90.00
_cell.angle_gamma   90.00
#
_symmetry.space_group_name_H-M   'P 1'
#
loop_
_entity.id
_entity.type
_entity.pdbx_description
1 polymer ?
#
loop_
_entity_poly.entity_id
_entity_poly.type
_entity_poly.pdbx_seq_one_letter_code
_entity_poly.pdbx_strand_id
1 'polypeptide(L)'
;MVINSSIIKTITSKSKKGNPEIFYTKIVINVDVIEADKLKSKTIFEEGFEYKNKSNKFELNQYEKNIQKNLTSKVSKDLIEYLYSIK
;
A
#
# COMPACT_ATOMS: atom_id res chain seq x y z
N MET A 1 -9.45 2.59 -18.79
CA MET A 1 -8.98 2.01 -17.53
C MET A 1 -8.74 3.11 -16.51
N VAL A 2 -9.25 2.95 -15.32
CA VAL A 2 -9.07 3.92 -14.24
C VAL A 2 -8.28 3.25 -13.11
N ILE A 3 -7.23 3.90 -12.67
CA ILE A 3 -6.38 3.42 -11.57
C ILE A 3 -6.36 4.45 -10.46
N ASN A 4 -6.75 4.03 -9.27
CA ASN A 4 -6.68 4.85 -8.05
C ASN A 4 -5.78 4.17 -7.04
N SER A 5 -4.95 4.95 -6.36
CA SER A 5 -4.07 4.41 -5.33
C SER A 5 -4.19 5.22 -4.05
N SER A 6 -3.99 4.56 -2.92
CA SER A 6 -3.92 5.22 -1.62
C SER A 6 -2.93 4.51 -0.71
N ILE A 7 -2.35 5.28 0.21
CA ILE A 7 -1.44 4.77 1.22
C ILE A 7 -2.08 5.03 2.57
N ILE A 8 -2.23 3.98 3.38
CA ILE A 8 -2.87 4.06 4.68
C ILE A 8 -1.85 3.65 5.75
N LYS A 9 -1.67 4.50 6.75
CA LYS A 9 -0.84 4.20 7.92
C LYS A 9 -1.73 4.07 9.14
N THR A 10 -1.58 2.98 9.87
CA THR A 10 -2.38 2.67 11.06
C THR A 10 -1.48 2.34 12.22
N ILE A 11 -1.89 2.76 13.43
CA ILE A 11 -1.20 2.38 14.66
C ILE A 11 -1.87 1.10 15.17
N THR A 12 -1.09 0.00 15.25
CA THR A 12 -1.63 -1.29 15.65
C THR A 12 -1.37 -1.64 17.11
N SER A 13 -0.41 -0.94 17.75
CA SER A 13 -0.11 -1.15 19.15
C SER A 13 0.41 0.14 19.80
N LYS A 14 0.02 0.37 21.05
CA LYS A 14 0.47 1.53 21.82
C LYS A 14 1.04 1.07 23.16
N SER A 15 1.99 1.83 23.69
CA SER A 15 2.50 1.61 25.04
C SER A 15 1.45 1.96 26.09
N LYS A 16 1.72 1.62 27.37
CA LYS A 16 0.85 1.98 28.48
C LYS A 16 0.64 3.48 28.60
N LYS A 17 1.59 4.28 28.14
CA LYS A 17 1.51 5.75 28.15
C LYS A 17 0.81 6.30 26.89
N GLY A 18 0.34 5.44 26.00
CA GLY A 18 -0.35 5.84 24.79
C GLY A 18 0.56 6.18 23.61
N ASN A 19 1.89 5.96 23.75
CA ASN A 19 2.81 6.20 22.64
C ASN A 19 2.75 5.07 21.62
N PRO A 20 2.74 5.38 20.31
CA PRO A 20 2.73 4.33 19.28
C PRO A 20 3.96 3.42 19.39
N GLU A 21 3.75 2.12 19.35
CA GLU A 21 4.82 1.12 19.35
C GLU A 21 4.98 0.42 18.02
N ILE A 22 3.85 0.08 17.40
CA ILE A 22 3.84 -0.66 16.13
C ILE A 22 2.94 0.06 15.13
N PHE A 23 3.47 0.23 13.93
CA PHE A 23 2.74 0.81 12.80
C PHE A 23 2.48 -0.25 11.74
N TYR A 24 1.42 -0.03 10.98
CA TYR A 24 1.12 -0.82 9.78
C TYR A 24 0.90 0.15 8.62
N THR A 25 1.67 -0.04 7.54
CA THR A 25 1.50 0.74 6.31
C THR A 25 0.99 -0.17 5.22
N LYS A 26 -0.09 0.26 4.56
CA LYS A 26 -0.73 -0.50 3.50
C LYS A 26 -0.89 0.36 2.25
N ILE A 27 -0.59 -0.22 1.09
CA ILE A 27 -0.85 0.40 -0.20
C ILE A 27 -2.00 -0.36 -0.85
N VAL A 28 -3.02 0.40 -1.29
CA VAL A 28 -4.19 -0.15 -1.96
C VAL A 28 -4.27 0.47 -3.34
N ILE A 29 -4.36 -0.38 -4.37
CA ILE A 29 -4.55 0.07 -5.75
C ILE A 29 -5.83 -0.54 -6.28
N ASN A 30 -6.75 0.33 -6.71
CA ASN A 30 -8.00 -0.06 -7.34
C ASN A 30 -7.86 0.09 -8.85
N VAL A 31 -8.18 -0.95 -9.60
CA VAL A 31 -8.12 -0.94 -11.05
C VAL A 31 -9.51 -1.24 -11.61
N ASP A 32 -10.09 -0.27 -12.31
CA ASP A 32 -11.36 -0.42 -13.00
C ASP A 32 -11.09 -0.47 -14.50
N VAL A 33 -11.47 -1.57 -15.13
CA VAL A 33 -11.37 -1.70 -16.58
C VAL A 33 -12.74 -1.37 -17.17
N ILE A 34 -12.80 -0.28 -17.94
CA ILE A 34 -14.03 0.23 -18.54
C ILE A 34 -13.93 0.06 -20.05
N GLU A 35 -14.96 -0.54 -20.64
CA GLU A 35 -15.03 -0.75 -22.08
C GLU A 35 -16.43 -0.34 -22.57
N ALA A 36 -16.47 0.54 -23.58
CA ALA A 36 -17.71 1.06 -24.14
C ALA A 36 -18.62 1.68 -23.07
N ASP A 37 -18.04 2.45 -22.15
CA ASP A 37 -18.71 3.12 -21.02
C ASP A 37 -19.33 2.16 -20.02
N LYS A 38 -18.97 0.88 -20.07
CA LYS A 38 -19.42 -0.12 -19.09
C LYS A 38 -18.25 -0.67 -18.32
N LEU A 39 -18.44 -0.87 -17.02
CA LEU A 39 -17.44 -1.48 -16.17
C LEU A 39 -17.29 -2.95 -16.55
N LYS A 40 -16.12 -3.32 -17.07
CA LYS A 40 -15.81 -4.69 -17.47
C LYS A 40 -15.23 -5.50 -16.32
N SER A 41 -14.37 -4.89 -15.52
CA SER A 41 -13.66 -5.57 -14.45
C SER A 41 -13.27 -4.58 -13.37
N LYS A 42 -13.28 -5.04 -12.12
CA LYS A 42 -12.80 -4.26 -10.97
C LYS A 42 -11.89 -5.15 -10.14
N THR A 43 -10.67 -4.70 -9.90
CA THR A 43 -9.68 -5.46 -9.14
C THR A 43 -9.00 -4.56 -8.12
N ILE A 44 -8.72 -5.10 -6.95
CA ILE A 44 -8.04 -4.39 -5.87
C ILE A 44 -6.76 -5.14 -5.54
N PHE A 45 -5.63 -4.42 -5.52
CA PHE A 45 -4.36 -4.94 -5.07
C PHE A 45 -3.99 -4.28 -3.76
N GLU A 46 -3.61 -5.08 -2.77
CA GLU A 46 -3.20 -4.59 -1.46
C GLU A 46 -1.90 -5.25 -1.03
N GLU A 47 -1.00 -4.45 -0.49
CA GLU A 47 0.21 -4.93 0.17
C GLU A 47 0.44 -4.11 1.41
N GLY A 48 0.88 -4.75 2.49
CA GLY A 48 1.12 -4.07 3.73
C GLY A 48 2.33 -4.59 4.46
N PHE A 49 2.83 -3.79 5.38
CA PHE A 49 3.98 -4.14 6.19
C PHE A 49 3.84 -3.55 7.59
N GLU A 50 4.09 -4.38 8.60
CA GLU A 50 4.08 -3.98 10.01
C GLU A 50 5.51 -3.74 10.46
N TYR A 51 5.72 -2.65 11.21
CA TYR A 51 7.06 -2.29 11.67
C TYR A 51 7.00 -1.56 13.01
N LYS A 52 8.10 -1.64 13.76
CA LYS A 52 8.19 -1.00 15.07
C LYS A 52 8.51 0.47 14.95
N ASN A 53 7.96 1.26 15.88
CA ASN A 53 8.34 2.66 16.01
C ASN A 53 9.82 2.76 16.45
N LYS A 54 10.48 3.82 15.98
CA LYS A 54 11.87 4.10 16.35
C LYS A 54 11.93 5.41 17.13
N SER A 55 12.83 5.47 18.11
CA SER A 55 13.02 6.68 18.91
C SER A 55 13.56 7.85 18.09
N ASN A 56 14.37 7.57 17.08
CA ASN A 56 14.90 8.58 16.17
C ASN A 56 13.91 8.74 14.99
N LYS A 57 13.29 9.92 14.91
CA LYS A 57 12.29 10.19 13.87
C LYS A 57 12.88 10.22 12.47
N PHE A 58 14.14 10.61 12.33
CA PHE A 58 14.79 10.60 11.03
C PHE A 58 14.95 9.17 10.51
N GLU A 59 15.38 8.25 11.37
CA GLU A 59 15.50 6.83 11.00
C GLU A 59 14.13 6.24 10.69
N LEU A 60 13.11 6.60 11.46
CA LEU A 60 11.75 6.13 11.20
C LEU A 60 11.27 6.59 9.82
N ASN A 61 11.48 7.88 9.48
CA ASN A 61 11.09 8.40 8.18
C ASN A 61 11.80 7.68 7.03
N GLN A 62 13.11 7.43 7.18
CA GLN A 62 13.86 6.69 6.17
C GLN A 62 13.34 5.27 6.00
N TYR A 63 13.05 4.62 7.10
CA TYR A 63 12.51 3.26 7.10
C TYR A 63 11.14 3.21 6.43
N GLU A 64 10.27 4.15 6.76
CA GLU A 64 8.93 4.23 6.15
C GLU A 64 9.00 4.48 4.64
N LYS A 65 9.92 5.34 4.20
CA LYS A 65 10.12 5.58 2.76
C LYS A 65 10.57 4.33 2.04
N ASN A 66 11.47 3.56 2.66
CA ASN A 66 11.93 2.31 2.07
C ASN A 66 10.81 1.28 1.97
N ILE A 67 9.96 1.17 3.01
CA ILE A 67 8.80 0.29 3.00
C ILE A 67 7.84 0.69 1.89
N GLN A 68 7.50 1.96 1.77
CA GLN A 68 6.59 2.44 0.74
C GLN A 68 7.13 2.16 -0.66
N LYS A 69 8.44 2.36 -0.86
CA LYS A 69 9.08 2.08 -2.13
C LYS A 69 8.99 0.59 -2.48
N ASN A 70 9.27 -0.28 -1.52
CA ASN A 70 9.21 -1.73 -1.72
C ASN A 70 7.78 -2.21 -1.99
N LEU A 71 6.81 -1.70 -1.24
CA LEU A 71 5.39 -2.04 -1.44
C LEU A 71 4.91 -1.55 -2.80
N THR A 72 5.27 -0.33 -3.19
CA THR A 72 4.91 0.23 -4.48
C THR A 72 5.45 -0.63 -5.62
N SER A 73 6.72 -1.05 -5.52
CA SER A 73 7.33 -1.92 -6.53
C SER A 73 6.61 -3.25 -6.65
N LYS A 74 6.26 -3.86 -5.52
CA LYS A 74 5.57 -5.15 -5.50
C LYS A 74 4.18 -5.05 -6.10
N VAL A 75 3.40 -4.04 -5.71
CA VAL A 75 2.05 -3.85 -6.23
C VAL A 75 2.08 -3.50 -7.71
N SER A 76 3.06 -2.69 -8.15
CA SER A 76 3.23 -2.36 -9.56
C SER A 76 3.51 -3.60 -10.40
N LYS A 77 4.32 -4.52 -9.89
CA LYS A 77 4.58 -5.79 -10.56
C LYS A 77 3.30 -6.61 -10.69
N ASP A 78 2.54 -6.72 -9.61
CA ASP A 78 1.28 -7.45 -9.61
C ASP A 78 0.30 -6.85 -10.61
N LEU A 79 0.24 -5.52 -10.67
CA LEU A 79 -0.61 -4.81 -11.62
C LEU A 79 -0.21 -5.10 -13.07
N ILE A 80 1.08 -5.08 -13.36
CA ILE A 80 1.58 -5.37 -14.71
C ILE A 80 1.22 -6.80 -15.12
N GLU A 81 1.42 -7.76 -14.23
CA GLU A 81 1.04 -9.15 -14.50
C GLU A 81 -0.45 -9.30 -14.77
N TYR A 82 -1.28 -8.59 -13.99
CA TYR A 82 -2.73 -8.58 -14.20
C TYR A 82 -3.09 -8.02 -15.57
N LEU A 83 -2.49 -6.91 -15.97
CA LEU A 83 -2.76 -6.28 -17.27
C LEU A 83 -2.36 -7.18 -18.43
N TYR A 84 -1.28 -7.95 -18.29
CA TYR A 84 -0.91 -8.93 -19.30
C TYR A 84 -1.92 -10.07 -19.41
N SER A 85 -2.50 -10.47 -18.29
CA SER A 85 -3.43 -11.60 -18.27
C SER A 85 -4.78 -11.30 -18.90
N ILE A 86 -5.17 -10.03 -18.99
CA ILE A 86 -6.49 -9.64 -19.53
C ILE A 86 -6.44 -9.22 -21.00
N LYS A 87 -5.28 -9.29 -21.64
CA LYS A 87 -5.14 -8.98 -23.06
C LYS A 87 -5.64 -10.10 -23.95
#